data_31f99294c171d7a9bc7bf1bfc40820c7
#
_entry.id   31f99294c171d7a9bc7bf1bfc40820c7
#
_cell.length_a   1.000
_cell.length_b   1.000
_cell.length_c   1.000
_cell.angle_alpha   90.00
_cell.angle_beta   90.00
_cell.angle_gamma   90.00
#
_symmetry.space_group_name_H-M   'P 1'
#
loop_
_entity.id
_entity.type
_entity.pdbx_description
1 polymer ?
#
loop_
_entity_poly.entity_id
_entity_poly.type
_entity_poly.pdbx_seq_one_letter_code
_entity_poly.pdbx_strand_id
1 'polypeptide(L)'
;MNVGAVLARRRVAISWVFAAAYFVLAAPRPASLAVGFTVMVLGASFRTWSSGHIRKQQSLAVSGPYAHTRNPLYFGSFLIASGALVMGMSLAMALLFIAAALPLYWTVMAREEEFLAGRFGDEYLSYKAAVPRFFPRFSPYRSGGGSFDWKLVQRHHEWHVWAGLCGVTLLLLGKYYLL
;
A
#
# COMPACT_ATOMS: atom_id res chain seq x y z
N MET A 1 4.62 -7.69 -30.39
CA MET A 1 5.02 -6.50 -29.61
C MET A 1 4.71 -6.81 -28.13
N ASN A 2 5.72 -6.82 -27.25
CA ASN A 2 5.54 -7.26 -25.86
C ASN A 2 4.78 -6.16 -25.06
N VAL A 3 3.50 -6.39 -24.79
CA VAL A 3 2.60 -5.45 -24.08
C VAL A 3 3.21 -4.99 -22.74
N GLY A 4 3.92 -5.88 -22.03
CA GLY A 4 4.61 -5.55 -20.78
C GLY A 4 5.70 -4.50 -20.94
N ALA A 5 6.48 -4.54 -22.03
CA ALA A 5 7.53 -3.55 -22.29
C ALA A 5 6.96 -2.16 -22.65
N VAL A 6 5.83 -2.12 -23.34
CA VAL A 6 5.13 -0.87 -23.68
C VAL A 6 4.52 -0.25 -22.39
N LEU A 7 3.90 -1.07 -21.55
CA LEU A 7 3.35 -0.62 -20.26
C LEU A 7 4.45 -0.11 -19.32
N ALA A 8 5.61 -0.78 -19.25
CA ALA A 8 6.73 -0.33 -18.44
C ALA A 8 7.28 1.05 -18.89
N ARG A 9 7.34 1.31 -20.20
CA ARG A 9 7.78 2.60 -20.75
C ARG A 9 6.74 3.72 -20.52
N ARG A 10 5.46 3.37 -20.51
CA ARG A 10 4.35 4.34 -20.37
C ARG A 10 3.79 4.46 -18.95
N ARG A 11 4.34 3.73 -17.99
CA ARG A 11 3.82 3.72 -16.60
C ARG A 11 3.65 5.11 -15.99
N VAL A 12 4.59 6.01 -16.23
CA VAL A 12 4.53 7.40 -15.70
C VAL A 12 3.38 8.16 -16.32
N ALA A 13 3.23 8.08 -17.66
CA ALA A 13 2.12 8.72 -18.37
C ALA A 13 0.76 8.17 -17.91
N ILE A 14 0.66 6.85 -17.74
CA ILE A 14 -0.55 6.20 -17.22
C ILE A 14 -0.87 6.70 -15.81
N SER A 15 0.13 6.80 -14.93
CA SER A 15 -0.08 7.34 -13.57
C SER A 15 -0.60 8.77 -13.58
N TRP A 16 -0.10 9.64 -14.47
CA TRP A 16 -0.60 11.01 -14.62
C TRP A 16 -2.03 11.06 -15.15
N VAL A 17 -2.37 10.20 -16.09
CA VAL A 17 -3.76 10.08 -16.60
C VAL A 17 -4.70 9.67 -15.48
N PHE A 18 -4.32 8.69 -14.65
CA PHE A 18 -5.10 8.28 -13.49
C PHE A 18 -5.25 9.40 -12.46
N ALA A 19 -4.17 10.12 -12.17
CA ALA A 19 -4.20 11.26 -11.24
C ALA A 19 -5.11 12.38 -11.74
N ALA A 20 -5.03 12.72 -13.02
CA ALA A 20 -5.90 13.71 -13.64
C ALA A 20 -7.37 13.28 -13.65
N ALA A 21 -7.65 12.03 -14.04
CA ALA A 21 -9.00 11.47 -14.01
C ALA A 21 -9.58 11.47 -12.59
N TYR A 22 -8.77 11.07 -11.60
CA TYR A 22 -9.18 11.12 -10.19
C TYR A 22 -9.53 12.56 -9.78
N PHE A 23 -8.67 13.53 -10.07
CA PHE A 23 -8.94 14.94 -9.74
C PHE A 23 -10.21 15.45 -10.40
N VAL A 24 -10.41 15.17 -11.69
CA VAL A 24 -11.60 15.61 -12.45
C VAL A 24 -12.88 14.99 -11.88
N LEU A 25 -12.87 13.69 -11.62
CA LEU A 25 -14.05 12.93 -11.18
C LEU A 25 -14.32 13.03 -9.68
N ALA A 26 -13.38 13.54 -8.88
CA ALA A 26 -13.58 13.70 -7.45
C ALA A 26 -14.64 14.78 -7.15
N ALA A 27 -15.51 14.49 -6.19
CA ALA A 27 -16.53 15.40 -5.65
C ALA A 27 -16.43 15.43 -4.11
N PRO A 28 -15.33 15.97 -3.55
CA PRO A 28 -15.06 15.90 -2.11
C PRO A 28 -16.10 16.66 -1.29
N ARG A 29 -16.38 16.13 -0.10
CA ARG A 29 -17.26 16.75 0.91
C ARG A 29 -16.52 16.82 2.26
N PRO A 30 -16.88 17.73 3.19
CA PRO A 30 -16.16 17.86 4.47
C PRO A 30 -16.02 16.53 5.22
N ALA A 31 -17.11 15.77 5.32
CA ALA A 31 -17.09 14.48 5.99
C ALA A 31 -16.19 13.45 5.25
N SER A 32 -16.25 13.40 3.92
CA SER A 32 -15.43 12.48 3.14
C SER A 32 -13.93 12.84 3.20
N LEU A 33 -13.61 14.13 3.21
CA LEU A 33 -12.24 14.61 3.40
C LEU A 33 -11.69 14.16 4.76
N ALA A 34 -12.45 14.37 5.85
CA ALA A 34 -12.01 13.98 7.19
C ALA A 34 -11.85 12.46 7.33
N VAL A 35 -12.85 11.67 6.92
CA VAL A 35 -12.80 10.22 7.03
C VAL A 35 -11.69 9.64 6.14
N GLY A 36 -11.64 10.05 4.86
CA GLY A 36 -10.64 9.55 3.93
C GLY A 36 -9.22 9.91 4.33
N PHE A 37 -8.99 11.14 4.84
CA PHE A 37 -7.69 11.54 5.39
C PHE A 37 -7.27 10.64 6.56
N THR A 38 -8.17 10.39 7.51
CA THR A 38 -7.90 9.50 8.65
C THR A 38 -7.49 8.11 8.18
N VAL A 39 -8.20 7.52 7.22
CA VAL A 39 -7.85 6.20 6.65
C VAL A 39 -6.50 6.23 5.95
N MET A 40 -6.19 7.29 5.20
CA MET A 40 -4.88 7.46 4.56
C MET A 40 -3.74 7.55 5.58
N VAL A 41 -3.92 8.31 6.66
CA VAL A 41 -2.93 8.43 7.74
C VAL A 41 -2.70 7.08 8.42
N LEU A 42 -3.76 6.34 8.73
CA LEU A 42 -3.63 4.98 9.28
C LEU A 42 -2.85 4.05 8.33
N GLY A 43 -3.13 4.10 7.04
CA GLY A 43 -2.41 3.33 6.03
C GLY A 43 -0.93 3.71 5.92
N ALA A 44 -0.62 5.01 5.91
CA ALA A 44 0.76 5.51 5.86
C ALA A 44 1.54 5.14 7.13
N SER A 45 0.91 5.27 8.31
CA SER A 45 1.51 4.85 9.58
C SER A 45 1.80 3.35 9.61
N PHE A 46 0.86 2.53 9.13
CA PHE A 46 1.04 1.08 9.04
C PHE A 46 2.17 0.71 8.06
N ARG A 47 2.31 1.41 6.93
CA ARG A 47 3.44 1.24 6.02
C ARG A 47 4.77 1.63 6.65
N THR A 48 4.82 2.79 7.31
CA THR A 48 6.02 3.27 8.00
C THR A 48 6.47 2.26 9.06
N TRP A 49 5.53 1.73 9.86
CA TRP A 49 5.81 0.67 10.82
C TRP A 49 6.34 -0.60 10.13
N SER A 50 5.74 -1.00 9.01
CA SER A 50 6.16 -2.18 8.25
C SER A 50 7.56 -2.02 7.65
N SER A 51 7.85 -0.86 7.07
CA SER A 51 9.15 -0.58 6.44
C SER A 51 10.31 -0.57 7.44
N GLY A 52 10.04 -0.23 8.71
CA GLY A 52 11.03 -0.29 9.79
C GLY A 52 11.37 -1.70 10.28
N HIS A 53 10.64 -2.73 9.85
CA HIS A 53 10.88 -4.13 10.22
C HIS A 53 11.42 -4.99 9.07
N ILE A 54 11.37 -4.51 7.82
CA ILE A 54 11.80 -5.31 6.67
C ILE A 54 13.26 -5.07 6.31
N ARG A 55 14.06 -6.15 6.33
CA ARG A 55 15.44 -6.18 5.83
C ARG A 55 15.47 -6.99 4.53
N LYS A 56 15.12 -6.33 3.43
CA LYS A 56 14.97 -6.99 2.12
C LYS A 56 16.20 -7.86 1.81
N GLN A 57 15.94 -9.11 1.42
CA GLN A 57 16.93 -10.10 0.99
C GLN A 57 17.97 -10.56 2.04
N GLN A 58 17.93 -10.07 3.28
CA GLN A 58 18.86 -10.48 4.33
C GLN A 58 18.26 -11.54 5.26
N SER A 59 17.00 -11.36 5.66
CA SER A 59 16.27 -12.28 6.53
C SER A 59 14.78 -12.23 6.21
N LEU A 60 14.08 -13.30 6.55
CA LEU A 60 12.63 -13.33 6.47
C LEU A 60 12.05 -12.40 7.55
N ALA A 61 11.26 -11.41 7.12
CA ALA A 61 10.58 -10.50 8.04
C ALA A 61 9.34 -11.21 8.61
N VAL A 62 9.36 -11.49 9.92
CA VAL A 62 8.27 -12.17 10.65
C VAL A 62 7.85 -11.42 11.92
N SER A 63 8.40 -10.20 12.14
CA SER A 63 8.17 -9.39 13.33
C SER A 63 7.37 -8.12 13.03
N GLY A 64 6.87 -7.45 14.07
CA GLY A 64 6.05 -6.26 13.92
C GLY A 64 4.81 -6.54 13.06
N PRO A 65 4.47 -5.71 12.05
CA PRO A 65 3.34 -5.95 11.16
C PRO A 65 3.40 -7.28 10.41
N TYR A 66 4.60 -7.79 10.13
CA TYR A 66 4.79 -9.10 9.47
C TYR A 66 4.39 -10.28 10.35
N ALA A 67 4.31 -10.11 11.66
CA ALA A 67 3.73 -11.14 12.55
C ALA A 67 2.21 -11.27 12.39
N HIS A 68 1.55 -10.29 11.80
CA HIS A 68 0.10 -10.20 11.67
C HIS A 68 -0.41 -10.45 10.24
N THR A 69 0.35 -10.06 9.23
CA THR A 69 0.07 -10.29 7.81
C THR A 69 1.36 -10.45 7.03
N ARG A 70 1.36 -11.30 6.00
CA ARG A 70 2.56 -11.52 5.17
C ARG A 70 2.89 -10.32 4.26
N ASN A 71 1.89 -9.49 3.95
CA ASN A 71 2.02 -8.40 3.00
C ASN A 71 1.59 -7.04 3.61
N PRO A 72 2.20 -6.60 4.73
CA PRO A 72 1.74 -5.42 5.46
C PRO A 72 1.94 -4.12 4.67
N LEU A 73 2.98 -4.01 3.83
CA LEU A 73 3.19 -2.85 2.97
C LEU A 73 2.07 -2.70 1.93
N TYR A 74 1.58 -3.82 1.36
CA TYR A 74 0.44 -3.81 0.43
C TYR A 74 -0.86 -3.49 1.15
N PHE A 75 -1.06 -3.99 2.36
CA PHE A 75 -2.23 -3.65 3.18
C PHE A 75 -2.27 -2.15 3.51
N GLY A 76 -1.14 -1.56 3.93
CA GLY A 76 -1.03 -0.11 4.14
C GLY A 76 -1.29 0.70 2.86
N SER A 77 -0.78 0.25 1.70
CA SER A 77 -1.06 0.89 0.40
C SER A 77 -2.55 0.81 0.03
N PHE A 78 -3.19 -0.31 0.32
CA PHE A 78 -4.63 -0.49 0.11
C PHE A 78 -5.44 0.49 0.97
N LEU A 79 -5.08 0.68 2.25
CA LEU A 79 -5.72 1.67 3.11
C LEU A 79 -5.54 3.10 2.58
N ILE A 80 -4.33 3.46 2.11
CA ILE A 80 -4.08 4.78 1.53
C ILE A 80 -4.97 4.99 0.29
N ALA A 81 -5.01 4.03 -0.62
CA ALA A 81 -5.84 4.12 -1.82
C ALA A 81 -7.34 4.19 -1.47
N SER A 82 -7.80 3.36 -0.53
CA SER A 82 -9.18 3.39 -0.04
C SER A 82 -9.55 4.74 0.58
N GLY A 83 -8.64 5.30 1.40
CA GLY A 83 -8.82 6.62 1.98
C GLY A 83 -8.92 7.73 0.92
N ALA A 84 -8.05 7.69 -0.10
CA ALA A 84 -8.13 8.61 -1.22
C ALA A 84 -9.46 8.48 -1.98
N LEU A 85 -9.92 7.27 -2.25
CA LEU A 85 -11.22 7.04 -2.91
C LEU A 85 -12.39 7.58 -2.09
N VAL A 86 -12.35 7.41 -0.76
CA VAL A 86 -13.35 7.99 0.15
C VAL A 86 -13.30 9.52 0.10
N MET A 87 -12.12 10.14 0.12
CA MET A 87 -11.96 11.59 0.00
C MET A 87 -12.57 12.12 -1.30
N GLY A 88 -12.30 11.42 -2.41
CA GLY A 88 -12.76 11.83 -3.74
C GLY A 88 -14.22 11.54 -4.03
N MET A 89 -14.92 10.69 -3.25
CA MET A 89 -16.33 10.33 -3.45
C MET A 89 -16.70 9.90 -4.87
N SER A 90 -15.76 9.36 -5.64
CA SER A 90 -15.97 8.95 -7.03
C SER A 90 -16.20 7.45 -7.15
N LEU A 91 -17.44 7.04 -7.40
CA LEU A 91 -17.79 5.63 -7.63
C LEU A 91 -17.04 5.04 -8.85
N ALA A 92 -16.89 5.83 -9.91
CA ALA A 92 -16.16 5.39 -11.11
C ALA A 92 -14.71 5.05 -10.79
N MET A 93 -14.02 5.88 -9.99
CA MET A 93 -12.65 5.61 -9.55
C MET A 93 -12.56 4.43 -8.59
N ALA A 94 -13.55 4.25 -7.71
CA ALA A 94 -13.62 3.09 -6.82
C ALA A 94 -13.79 1.78 -7.62
N LEU A 95 -14.69 1.74 -8.60
CA LEU A 95 -14.88 0.58 -9.47
C LEU A 95 -13.64 0.29 -10.31
N LEU A 96 -12.97 1.32 -10.84
CA LEU A 96 -11.72 1.17 -11.57
C LEU A 96 -10.59 0.63 -10.69
N PHE A 97 -10.49 1.10 -9.45
CA PHE A 97 -9.53 0.57 -8.47
C PHE A 97 -9.76 -0.91 -8.19
N ILE A 98 -11.01 -1.30 -7.94
CA ILE A 98 -11.38 -2.70 -7.71
C ILE A 98 -11.04 -3.57 -8.93
N ALA A 99 -11.40 -3.12 -10.12
CA ALA A 99 -11.22 -3.89 -11.35
C ALA A 99 -9.74 -4.01 -11.79
N ALA A 100 -8.92 -2.97 -11.56
CA ALA A 100 -7.55 -2.94 -12.05
C ALA A 100 -6.50 -3.18 -10.95
N ALA A 101 -6.64 -2.51 -9.81
CA ALA A 101 -5.61 -2.54 -8.78
C ALA A 101 -5.63 -3.82 -7.95
N LEU A 102 -6.81 -4.34 -7.59
CA LEU A 102 -6.88 -5.56 -6.77
C LEU A 102 -6.27 -6.79 -7.47
N PRO A 103 -6.59 -7.09 -8.75
CA PRO A 103 -5.93 -8.20 -9.45
C PRO A 103 -4.41 -8.00 -9.59
N LEU A 104 -3.98 -6.75 -9.82
CA LEU A 104 -2.56 -6.43 -9.89
C LEU A 104 -1.85 -6.68 -8.56
N TYR A 105 -2.39 -6.20 -7.44
CA TYR A 105 -1.85 -6.47 -6.11
C TYR A 105 -1.77 -7.96 -5.83
N TRP A 106 -2.82 -8.72 -6.16
CA TRP A 106 -2.85 -10.16 -5.94
C TRP A 106 -1.75 -10.88 -6.71
N THR A 107 -1.55 -10.51 -7.97
CA THR A 107 -0.51 -11.08 -8.84
C THR A 107 0.90 -10.76 -8.33
N VAL A 108 1.14 -9.51 -7.92
CA VAL A 108 2.44 -9.09 -7.41
C VAL A 108 2.77 -9.78 -6.08
N MET A 109 1.81 -9.84 -5.15
CA MET A 109 1.97 -10.57 -3.88
C MET A 109 2.24 -12.07 -4.11
N ALA A 110 1.56 -12.70 -5.09
CA ALA A 110 1.79 -14.11 -5.41
C ALA A 110 3.23 -14.38 -5.88
N ARG A 111 3.75 -13.52 -6.75
CA ARG A 111 5.15 -13.61 -7.24
C ARG A 111 6.16 -13.38 -6.13
N GLU A 112 5.90 -12.43 -5.23
CA GLU A 112 6.77 -12.18 -4.09
C GLU A 112 6.78 -13.37 -3.12
N GLU A 113 5.62 -13.99 -2.87
CA GLU A 113 5.52 -15.20 -2.06
C GLU A 113 6.25 -16.40 -2.68
N GLU A 114 6.19 -16.56 -4.00
CA GLU A 114 6.93 -17.59 -4.72
C GLU A 114 8.44 -17.38 -4.61
N PHE A 115 8.91 -16.14 -4.80
CA PHE A 115 10.31 -15.78 -4.60
C PHE A 115 10.79 -16.06 -3.17
N LEU A 116 9.98 -15.70 -2.16
CA LEU A 116 10.31 -15.94 -0.75
C LEU A 116 10.33 -17.44 -0.41
N ALA A 117 9.41 -18.22 -0.96
CA ALA A 117 9.40 -19.68 -0.81
C ALA A 117 10.65 -20.33 -1.40
N GLY A 118 11.08 -19.91 -2.58
CA GLY A 118 12.32 -20.37 -3.19
C GLY A 118 13.58 -19.99 -2.43
N ARG A 119 13.57 -18.81 -1.75
CA ARG A 119 14.74 -18.30 -1.04
C ARG A 119 14.88 -18.82 0.40
N PHE A 120 13.78 -18.95 1.14
CA PHE A 120 13.76 -19.28 2.57
C PHE A 120 13.20 -20.68 2.86
N GLY A 121 12.73 -21.42 1.85
CA GLY A 121 12.31 -22.81 1.96
C GLY A 121 11.30 -23.03 3.09
N ASP A 122 11.59 -24.01 3.96
CA ASP A 122 10.71 -24.46 5.04
C ASP A 122 10.41 -23.39 6.09
N GLU A 123 11.33 -22.43 6.29
CA GLU A 123 11.09 -21.29 7.17
C GLU A 123 9.92 -20.44 6.67
N TYR A 124 9.91 -20.13 5.36
CA TYR A 124 8.81 -19.41 4.75
C TYR A 124 7.52 -20.22 4.69
N LEU A 125 7.57 -21.53 4.42
CA LEU A 125 6.39 -22.38 4.37
C LEU A 125 5.69 -22.46 5.73
N SER A 126 6.45 -22.59 6.82
CA SER A 126 5.93 -22.54 8.20
C SER A 126 5.28 -21.20 8.52
N TYR A 127 5.91 -20.10 8.14
CA TYR A 127 5.37 -18.74 8.28
C TYR A 127 4.09 -18.56 7.46
N LYS A 128 4.10 -19.03 6.20
CA LYS A 128 2.95 -18.96 5.27
C LYS A 128 1.73 -19.72 5.80
N ALA A 129 1.93 -20.86 6.45
CA ALA A 129 0.85 -21.64 7.04
C ALA A 129 0.20 -20.95 8.25
N ALA A 130 0.95 -20.13 8.98
CA ALA A 130 0.49 -19.51 10.23
C ALA A 130 -0.03 -18.08 10.07
N VAL A 131 0.43 -17.33 9.06
CA VAL A 131 0.13 -15.91 8.90
C VAL A 131 -0.70 -15.66 7.64
N PRO A 132 -1.81 -14.91 7.70
CA PRO A 132 -2.65 -14.64 6.54
C PRO A 132 -1.93 -13.78 5.51
N ARG A 133 -2.35 -13.89 4.24
CA ARG A 133 -1.74 -13.16 3.12
C ARG A 133 -1.91 -11.66 3.23
N PHE A 134 -3.11 -11.17 3.54
CA PHE A 134 -3.45 -9.76 3.37
C PHE A 134 -4.08 -9.12 4.61
N PHE A 135 -5.21 -9.60 5.11
CA PHE A 135 -5.85 -9.02 6.29
C PHE A 135 -5.08 -9.39 7.56
N PRO A 136 -4.68 -8.39 8.39
CA PRO A 136 -3.95 -8.67 9.61
C PRO A 136 -4.77 -9.48 10.62
N ARG A 137 -4.15 -10.51 11.21
CA ARG A 137 -4.70 -11.22 12.38
C ARG A 137 -4.36 -10.46 13.67
N PHE A 138 -5.15 -10.61 14.71
CA PHE A 138 -4.92 -9.93 16.00
C PHE A 138 -3.73 -10.52 16.78
N SER A 139 -3.56 -11.85 16.80
CA SER A 139 -2.46 -12.50 17.52
C SER A 139 -1.20 -12.57 16.65
N PRO A 140 0.00 -12.23 17.18
CA PRO A 140 1.25 -12.32 16.41
C PRO A 140 1.66 -13.76 16.14
N TYR A 141 2.42 -14.00 15.08
CA TYR A 141 2.98 -15.31 14.72
C TYR A 141 4.01 -15.80 15.72
N ARG A 142 4.92 -14.92 16.14
CA ARG A 142 5.93 -15.17 17.18
C ARG A 142 6.01 -13.96 18.07
N SER A 143 6.14 -14.19 19.38
CA SER A 143 6.37 -13.13 20.35
C SER A 143 7.86 -12.85 20.42
N GLY A 144 8.30 -11.68 19.96
CA GLY A 144 9.70 -11.27 19.95
C GLY A 144 10.43 -11.64 18.65
N GLY A 145 11.41 -10.83 18.31
CA GLY A 145 12.24 -11.01 17.11
C GLY A 145 12.12 -9.83 16.16
N GLY A 146 13.17 -9.02 16.07
CA GLY A 146 13.27 -7.84 15.24
C GLY A 146 12.72 -6.56 15.89
N SER A 147 13.58 -5.56 15.97
CA SER A 147 13.24 -4.21 16.43
C SER A 147 12.93 -3.31 15.26
N PHE A 148 12.08 -2.33 15.51
CA PHE A 148 11.84 -1.23 14.56
C PHE A 148 13.12 -0.41 14.38
N ASP A 149 13.47 -0.09 13.14
CA ASP A 149 14.67 0.69 12.79
C ASP A 149 14.30 1.84 11.84
N TRP A 150 14.46 3.08 12.32
CA TRP A 150 14.23 4.29 11.51
C TRP A 150 15.15 4.40 10.29
N LYS A 151 16.36 3.82 10.33
CA LYS A 151 17.27 3.81 9.18
C LYS A 151 16.68 3.02 8.02
N LEU A 152 15.91 1.94 8.31
CA LEU A 152 15.19 1.18 7.29
C LEU A 152 14.07 2.03 6.66
N VAL A 153 13.30 2.76 7.47
CA VAL A 153 12.25 3.67 6.97
C VAL A 153 12.82 4.70 6.01
N GLN A 154 13.96 5.32 6.38
CA GLN A 154 14.66 6.27 5.51
C GLN A 154 15.18 5.60 4.23
N ARG A 155 15.80 4.42 4.34
CA ARG A 155 16.32 3.66 3.19
C ARG A 155 15.22 3.24 2.21
N HIS A 156 14.01 2.95 2.70
CA HIS A 156 12.84 2.62 1.88
C HIS A 156 12.10 3.84 1.36
N HIS A 157 12.58 5.05 1.65
CA HIS A 157 12.02 6.32 1.19
C HIS A 157 10.51 6.49 1.49
N GLU A 158 10.05 5.99 2.65
CA GLU A 158 8.63 6.07 3.03
C GLU A 158 8.13 7.52 3.20
N TRP A 159 9.03 8.51 3.32
CA TRP A 159 8.66 9.93 3.30
C TRP A 159 7.94 10.36 2.00
N HIS A 160 8.20 9.69 0.85
CA HIS A 160 7.46 9.95 -0.38
C HIS A 160 5.97 9.61 -0.26
N VAL A 161 5.62 8.59 0.55
CA VAL A 161 4.23 8.23 0.83
C VAL A 161 3.53 9.35 1.57
N TRP A 162 4.18 9.92 2.59
CA TRP A 162 3.65 11.05 3.35
C TRP A 162 3.52 12.31 2.50
N ALA A 163 4.52 12.60 1.67
CA ALA A 163 4.47 13.72 0.72
C ALA A 163 3.30 13.55 -0.29
N GLY A 164 3.11 12.33 -0.81
CA GLY A 164 2.00 12.02 -1.71
C GLY A 164 0.64 12.17 -1.03
N LEU A 165 0.51 11.72 0.23
CA LEU A 165 -0.68 11.90 1.04
C LEU A 165 -1.01 13.39 1.23
N CYS A 166 -0.02 14.19 1.63
CA CYS A 166 -0.19 15.65 1.76
C CYS A 166 -0.61 16.28 0.43
N GLY A 167 0.05 15.90 -0.68
CA GLY A 167 -0.26 16.43 -2.01
C GLY A 167 -1.70 16.16 -2.44
N VAL A 168 -2.17 14.91 -2.32
CA VAL A 168 -3.55 14.54 -2.66
C VAL A 168 -4.54 15.28 -1.75
N THR A 169 -4.26 15.38 -0.45
CA THR A 169 -5.12 16.10 0.50
C THR A 169 -5.24 17.57 0.14
N LEU A 170 -4.11 18.26 -0.13
CA LEU A 170 -4.11 19.68 -0.51
C LEU A 170 -4.83 19.90 -1.84
N LEU A 171 -4.66 19.03 -2.82
CA LEU A 171 -5.37 19.12 -4.09
C LEU A 171 -6.88 19.00 -3.94
N LEU A 172 -7.36 18.06 -3.11
CA LEU A 172 -8.80 17.88 -2.89
C LEU A 172 -9.40 18.97 -1.99
N LEU A 173 -8.65 19.49 -1.02
CA LEU A 173 -9.05 20.68 -0.27
C LEU A 173 -9.14 21.90 -1.19
N GLY A 174 -8.14 22.12 -2.04
CA GLY A 174 -8.17 23.18 -3.03
C GLY A 174 -9.38 23.04 -3.95
N LYS A 175 -9.68 21.84 -4.45
CA LYS A 175 -10.87 21.59 -5.26
C LYS A 175 -12.16 21.92 -4.52
N TYR A 176 -12.27 21.54 -3.24
CA TYR A 176 -13.47 21.78 -2.43
C TYR A 176 -13.73 23.26 -2.16
N TYR A 177 -12.67 24.07 -1.94
CA TYR A 177 -12.83 25.49 -1.58
C TYR A 177 -12.81 26.44 -2.77
N LEU A 178 -12.24 26.04 -3.91
CA LEU A 178 -12.01 26.92 -5.05
C LEU A 178 -12.93 26.60 -6.24
N LEU A 179 -13.53 25.42 -6.31
CA LEU A 179 -14.41 24.96 -7.40
C LEU A 179 -15.76 24.52 -6.86
#